data_03ba27271ee39d497cf56de6e213d244
#
_entry.id   03ba27271ee39d497cf56de6e213d244
#
_cell.length_a   1.000
_cell.length_b   1.000
_cell.length_c   1.000
_cell.angle_alpha   90.00
_cell.angle_beta   90.00
_cell.angle_gamma   90.00
#
_symmetry.space_group_name_H-M   'P 1'
#
loop_
_entity.id
_entity.type
_entity.pdbx_description
1 polymer ?
#
loop_
_entity_poly.entity_id
_entity_poly.type
_entity_poly.pdbx_seq_one_letter_code
_entity_poly.pdbx_strand_id
1 'polypeptide(L)'
;PEEKLLRAIFGDKAGDVKDASLKATPSLRGVVIETALFSKAIKKRKSRLTDKAILPKLDEEYEMKMADLKNLLVDKLLVLTNGKVSQGVKDYMNTEIIAKGVKFSRKALEELDYNSIQVSKWTADADKNELIKQVILNYLKKYKELDAELRRKKFDLTIGDELPTGIVQMAKVYIAKKRKIQVGDKMAGRHGNKG
;
A
#
# COMPACT_ATOMS: atom_id res chain seq x y z
N PRO A 1 19.61 26.64 8.85
CA PRO A 1 20.62 27.50 9.52
C PRO A 1 21.99 26.85 9.50
N GLU A 2 22.12 25.56 9.78
CA GLU A 2 23.39 24.81 9.84
C GLU A 2 24.13 24.74 8.50
N GLU A 3 23.40 24.59 7.39
CA GLU A 3 24.01 24.56 6.05
C GLU A 3 24.64 25.89 5.64
N LYS A 4 24.06 27.01 6.07
CA LYS A 4 24.64 28.36 5.84
C LYS A 4 25.91 28.56 6.68
N LEU A 5 25.92 28.04 7.91
CA LEU A 5 27.07 28.09 8.79
C LEU A 5 28.23 27.24 8.26
N LEU A 6 27.93 26.01 7.79
CA LEU A 6 28.93 25.13 7.16
C LEU A 6 29.52 25.74 5.89
N ARG A 7 28.71 26.37 5.04
CA ARG A 7 29.22 27.10 3.85
C ARG A 7 30.07 28.29 4.24
N ALA A 8 29.76 29.01 5.31
CA ALA A 8 30.57 30.13 5.78
C ALA A 8 31.92 29.69 6.33
N ILE A 9 32.01 28.50 6.96
CA ILE A 9 33.24 27.98 7.57
C ILE A 9 34.12 27.25 6.56
N PHE A 10 33.55 26.44 5.69
CA PHE A 10 34.22 25.51 4.78
C PHE A 10 34.20 25.93 3.30
N GLY A 11 33.60 27.09 2.96
CA GLY A 11 33.44 27.58 1.61
C GLY A 11 32.47 26.77 0.75
N ASP A 12 32.46 27.01 -0.56
CA ASP A 12 31.52 26.38 -1.51
C ASP A 12 31.64 24.86 -1.59
N LYS A 13 32.75 24.28 -1.18
CA LYS A 13 32.97 22.81 -1.14
C LYS A 13 32.17 22.11 -0.06
N ALA A 14 31.59 22.81 0.92
CA ALA A 14 30.76 22.24 1.95
C ALA A 14 29.38 21.75 1.43
N GLY A 15 29.01 22.08 0.18
CA GLY A 15 27.81 21.63 -0.49
C GLY A 15 27.98 20.38 -1.34
N ASP A 16 29.19 19.86 -1.50
CA ASP A 16 29.45 18.68 -2.32
C ASP A 16 29.01 17.41 -1.58
N VAL A 17 28.21 16.61 -2.26
CA VAL A 17 27.76 15.31 -1.75
C VAL A 17 28.94 14.35 -1.81
N LYS A 18 29.36 13.84 -0.63
CA LYS A 18 30.40 12.81 -0.52
C LYS A 18 29.79 11.43 -0.52
N ASP A 19 30.43 10.51 -1.24
CA ASP A 19 30.11 9.09 -1.16
C ASP A 19 30.64 8.51 0.16
N ALA A 20 29.71 8.22 1.09
CA ALA A 20 29.97 7.58 2.38
C ALA A 20 29.58 6.10 2.39
N SER A 21 29.44 5.46 1.22
CA SER A 21 29.01 4.08 1.07
C SER A 21 30.00 3.10 1.68
N LEU A 22 29.46 2.02 2.27
CA LEU A 22 30.26 0.86 2.63
C LEU A 22 30.75 0.17 1.36
N LYS A 23 32.05 -0.04 1.27
CA LYS A 23 32.67 -0.74 0.15
C LYS A 23 32.67 -2.25 0.39
N ALA A 24 32.27 -3.00 -0.63
CA ALA A 24 32.35 -4.46 -0.60
C ALA A 24 33.82 -4.92 -0.48
N THR A 25 34.09 -5.86 0.41
CA THR A 25 35.41 -6.47 0.52
C THR A 25 35.66 -7.40 -0.67
N PRO A 26 36.93 -7.61 -1.10
CA PRO A 26 37.24 -8.53 -2.22
C PRO A 26 36.76 -9.98 -2.00
N SER A 27 36.57 -10.38 -0.75
CA SER A 27 36.06 -11.72 -0.37
C SER A 27 34.54 -11.83 -0.41
N LEU A 28 33.81 -10.72 -0.61
CA LEU A 28 32.36 -10.72 -0.66
C LEU A 28 31.88 -11.32 -1.99
N ARG A 29 31.27 -12.51 -1.92
CA ARG A 29 30.63 -13.17 -3.05
C ARG A 29 29.24 -13.60 -2.62
N GLY A 30 28.26 -13.40 -3.45
CA GLY A 30 26.87 -13.79 -3.15
C GLY A 30 25.93 -13.40 -4.26
N VAL A 31 24.65 -13.75 -4.10
CA VAL A 31 23.57 -13.39 -5.01
C VAL A 31 22.78 -12.25 -4.39
N VAL A 32 22.54 -11.22 -5.15
CA VAL A 32 21.67 -10.11 -4.72
C VAL A 32 20.24 -10.62 -4.73
N ILE A 33 19.58 -10.56 -3.56
CA ILE A 33 18.17 -10.98 -3.40
C ILE A 33 17.25 -9.80 -3.60
N GLU A 34 17.59 -8.67 -3.00
CA GLU A 34 16.75 -7.49 -2.96
C GLU A 34 17.60 -6.23 -2.93
N THR A 35 17.06 -5.16 -3.51
CA THR A 35 17.64 -3.83 -3.46
C THR A 35 16.58 -2.82 -3.02
N ALA A 36 16.91 -1.96 -2.07
CA ALA A 36 16.03 -0.89 -1.61
C ALA A 36 16.77 0.44 -1.72
N LEU A 37 16.18 1.42 -2.39
CA LEU A 37 16.69 2.78 -2.50
C LEU A 37 15.86 3.71 -1.65
N PHE A 38 16.50 4.42 -0.75
CA PHE A 38 15.91 5.44 0.11
C PHE A 38 16.44 6.81 -0.29
N SER A 39 15.56 7.78 -0.42
CA SER A 39 15.95 9.15 -0.79
C SER A 39 15.18 10.17 0.04
N LYS A 40 15.91 11.16 0.53
CA LYS A 40 15.32 12.31 1.20
C LYS A 40 14.59 13.17 0.17
N ALA A 41 13.33 13.54 0.41
CA ALA A 41 12.61 14.45 -0.46
C ALA A 41 13.33 15.81 -0.47
N ILE A 42 14.12 16.05 -1.53
CA ILE A 42 14.81 17.32 -1.71
C ILE A 42 13.75 18.32 -2.18
N LYS A 43 13.28 19.19 -1.29
CA LYS A 43 12.29 20.26 -1.57
C LYS A 43 12.86 21.35 -2.50
N LYS A 44 13.46 20.97 -3.62
CA LYS A 44 13.85 21.92 -4.68
C LYS A 44 12.59 22.38 -5.43
N ARG A 45 12.57 23.65 -5.84
CA ARG A 45 11.42 24.27 -6.53
C ARG A 45 10.97 23.50 -7.79
N LYS A 46 11.90 22.83 -8.48
CA LYS A 46 11.62 21.96 -9.64
C LYS A 46 10.92 20.64 -9.23
N SER A 47 11.31 20.03 -8.13
CA SER A 47 10.70 18.79 -7.62
C SER A 47 9.25 19.00 -7.22
N ARG A 48 8.92 20.14 -6.60
CA ARG A 48 7.52 20.46 -6.24
C ARG A 48 6.57 20.60 -7.44
N LEU A 49 7.08 21.00 -8.60
CA LEU A 49 6.29 21.09 -9.83
C LEU A 49 6.03 19.70 -10.43
N THR A 50 7.04 18.82 -10.38
CA THR A 50 6.89 17.42 -10.81
C THR A 50 5.99 16.65 -9.87
N ASP A 51 6.11 16.81 -8.57
CA ASP A 51 5.28 16.15 -7.57
C ASP A 51 3.81 16.58 -7.70
N LYS A 52 3.56 17.88 -7.95
CA LYS A 52 2.22 18.41 -8.24
C LYS A 52 1.59 17.84 -9.53
N ALA A 53 2.40 17.44 -10.49
CA ALA A 53 1.93 16.82 -11.73
C ALA A 53 1.74 15.29 -11.58
N ILE A 54 2.46 14.65 -10.65
CA ILE A 54 2.39 13.20 -10.41
C ILE A 54 1.19 12.85 -9.51
N LEU A 55 0.91 13.66 -8.49
CA LEU A 55 -0.18 13.41 -7.55
C LEU A 55 -1.55 13.20 -8.23
N PRO A 56 -2.02 14.08 -9.14
CA PRO A 56 -3.31 13.88 -9.79
C PRO A 56 -3.33 12.62 -10.67
N LYS A 57 -2.23 12.31 -11.36
CA LYS A 57 -2.15 11.08 -12.17
C LYS A 57 -2.25 9.82 -11.29
N LEU A 58 -1.64 9.88 -10.11
CA LEU A 58 -1.73 8.80 -9.14
C LEU A 58 -3.16 8.64 -8.63
N ASP A 59 -3.86 9.75 -8.37
CA ASP A 59 -5.26 9.73 -7.95
C ASP A 59 -6.15 9.13 -9.04
N GLU A 60 -6.02 9.55 -10.30
CA GLU A 60 -6.74 9.00 -11.44
C GLU A 60 -6.50 7.48 -11.60
N GLU A 61 -5.25 7.03 -11.48
CA GLU A 61 -4.90 5.61 -11.58
C GLU A 61 -5.60 4.77 -10.49
N TYR A 62 -5.63 5.28 -9.26
CA TYR A 62 -6.28 4.57 -8.16
C TYR A 62 -7.80 4.66 -8.20
N GLU A 63 -8.37 5.77 -8.65
CA GLU A 63 -9.81 5.89 -8.90
C GLU A 63 -10.27 4.86 -9.94
N MET A 64 -9.51 4.67 -11.02
CA MET A 64 -9.79 3.63 -12.01
C MET A 64 -9.75 2.24 -11.38
N LYS A 65 -8.71 1.92 -10.62
CA LYS A 65 -8.59 0.62 -9.93
C LYS A 65 -9.73 0.37 -8.94
N MET A 66 -10.16 1.41 -8.22
CA MET A 66 -11.29 1.31 -7.29
C MET A 66 -12.62 1.13 -8.02
N ALA A 67 -12.82 1.80 -9.15
CA ALA A 67 -13.98 1.61 -10.02
C ALA A 67 -14.03 0.20 -10.60
N ASP A 68 -12.93 -0.33 -11.10
CA ASP A 68 -12.83 -1.70 -11.60
C ASP A 68 -13.13 -2.73 -10.52
N LEU A 69 -12.61 -2.52 -9.31
CA LEU A 69 -12.90 -3.36 -8.15
C LEU A 69 -14.39 -3.34 -7.78
N LYS A 70 -15.04 -2.16 -7.84
CA LYS A 70 -16.47 -2.01 -7.61
C LYS A 70 -17.29 -2.70 -8.71
N ASN A 71 -16.93 -2.56 -9.97
CA ASN A 71 -17.59 -3.22 -11.08
C ASN A 71 -17.54 -4.75 -10.94
N LEU A 72 -16.37 -5.29 -10.57
CA LEU A 72 -16.20 -6.72 -10.33
C LEU A 72 -17.07 -7.22 -9.16
N LEU A 73 -17.24 -6.42 -8.11
CA LEU A 73 -18.16 -6.71 -7.01
C LEU A 73 -19.59 -6.76 -7.50
N VAL A 74 -20.04 -5.73 -8.24
CA VAL A 74 -21.41 -5.64 -8.77
C VAL A 74 -21.72 -6.82 -9.67
N ASP A 75 -20.80 -7.19 -10.56
CA ASP A 75 -21.00 -8.37 -11.44
C ASP A 75 -21.16 -9.67 -10.65
N LYS A 76 -20.35 -9.88 -9.61
CA LYS A 76 -20.48 -11.05 -8.72
C LYS A 76 -21.79 -11.04 -7.95
N LEU A 77 -22.18 -9.88 -7.42
CA LEU A 77 -23.45 -9.74 -6.69
C LEU A 77 -24.65 -9.97 -7.62
N LEU A 78 -24.63 -9.51 -8.85
CA LEU A 78 -25.67 -9.77 -9.85
C LEU A 78 -25.84 -11.27 -10.11
N VAL A 79 -24.76 -12.01 -10.24
CA VAL A 79 -24.81 -13.47 -10.41
C VAL A 79 -25.46 -14.14 -9.19
N LEU A 80 -25.10 -13.72 -7.98
CA LEU A 80 -25.64 -14.31 -6.73
C LEU A 80 -27.11 -13.95 -6.49
N THR A 81 -27.51 -12.73 -6.87
CA THR A 81 -28.86 -12.20 -6.65
C THR A 81 -29.80 -12.39 -7.84
N ASN A 82 -29.32 -12.99 -8.94
CA ASN A 82 -30.12 -13.21 -10.14
C ASN A 82 -31.43 -13.97 -9.84
N GLY A 83 -32.54 -13.40 -10.27
CA GLY A 83 -33.89 -13.97 -10.06
C GLY A 83 -34.38 -13.91 -8.61
N LYS A 84 -33.66 -13.29 -7.69
CA LYS A 84 -34.04 -13.13 -6.29
C LYS A 84 -34.62 -11.75 -6.02
N VAL A 85 -35.47 -11.70 -4.97
CA VAL A 85 -36.10 -10.47 -4.48
C VAL A 85 -35.42 -10.05 -3.19
N SER A 86 -35.21 -8.75 -3.03
CA SER A 86 -34.62 -8.18 -1.82
C SER A 86 -35.49 -8.43 -0.59
N GLN A 87 -34.89 -8.77 0.53
CA GLN A 87 -35.50 -8.80 1.86
C GLN A 87 -35.35 -7.45 2.61
N GLY A 88 -34.82 -6.42 1.92
CA GLY A 88 -34.52 -5.13 2.47
C GLY A 88 -33.02 -4.98 2.75
N VAL A 89 -32.34 -4.15 1.96
CA VAL A 89 -30.93 -3.79 2.22
C VAL A 89 -30.93 -2.53 3.04
N LYS A 90 -30.30 -2.58 4.23
CA LYS A 90 -30.27 -1.47 5.18
C LYS A 90 -28.87 -0.96 5.40
N ASP A 91 -28.77 0.32 5.68
CA ASP A 91 -27.56 0.96 6.18
C ASP A 91 -27.38 0.73 7.70
N TYR A 92 -26.21 1.05 8.24
CA TYR A 92 -25.95 1.02 9.69
C TYR A 92 -26.90 1.94 10.49
N MET A 93 -27.52 2.93 9.84
CA MET A 93 -28.56 3.78 10.41
C MET A 93 -29.99 3.20 10.31
N ASN A 94 -30.12 1.92 9.88
CA ASN A 94 -31.40 1.25 9.62
C ASN A 94 -32.25 1.87 8.50
N THR A 95 -31.70 2.72 7.66
CA THR A 95 -32.39 3.25 6.48
C THR A 95 -32.43 2.19 5.39
N GLU A 96 -33.60 1.91 4.83
CA GLU A 96 -33.73 1.00 3.71
C GLU A 96 -33.26 1.67 2.43
N ILE A 97 -32.17 1.14 1.84
CA ILE A 97 -31.63 1.61 0.56
C ILE A 97 -32.31 0.85 -0.60
N ILE A 98 -32.47 -0.45 -0.46
CA ILE A 98 -33.26 -1.27 -1.39
C ILE A 98 -34.43 -1.83 -0.63
N ALA A 99 -35.64 -1.47 -1.05
CA ALA A 99 -36.88 -1.88 -0.38
C ALA A 99 -37.08 -3.39 -0.50
N LYS A 100 -37.80 -3.95 0.48
CA LYS A 100 -38.22 -5.35 0.46
C LYS A 100 -39.15 -5.63 -0.73
N GLY A 101 -38.91 -6.73 -1.43
CA GLY A 101 -39.73 -7.14 -2.59
C GLY A 101 -39.21 -6.60 -3.93
N VAL A 102 -38.23 -5.72 -3.96
CA VAL A 102 -37.63 -5.18 -5.19
C VAL A 102 -36.59 -6.18 -5.74
N LYS A 103 -36.53 -6.32 -7.07
CA LYS A 103 -35.49 -7.12 -7.74
C LYS A 103 -34.19 -6.35 -7.76
N PHE A 104 -33.09 -7.05 -7.56
CA PHE A 104 -31.75 -6.47 -7.66
C PHE A 104 -31.46 -6.09 -9.13
N SER A 105 -31.17 -4.82 -9.37
CA SER A 105 -30.73 -4.31 -10.66
C SER A 105 -29.26 -3.85 -10.57
N ARG A 106 -28.59 -3.85 -11.71
CA ARG A 106 -27.19 -3.37 -11.77
C ARG A 106 -27.06 -1.94 -11.23
N LYS A 107 -27.94 -1.05 -11.64
CA LYS A 107 -27.95 0.35 -11.18
C LYS A 107 -28.09 0.46 -9.65
N ALA A 108 -29.04 -0.29 -9.07
CA ALA A 108 -29.24 -0.28 -7.63
C ALA A 108 -28.01 -0.78 -6.86
N LEU A 109 -27.28 -1.75 -7.40
CA LEU A 109 -26.04 -2.25 -6.80
C LEU A 109 -24.86 -1.29 -6.99
N GLU A 110 -24.76 -0.57 -8.12
CA GLU A 110 -23.72 0.44 -8.37
C GLU A 110 -23.88 1.68 -7.49
N GLU A 111 -25.11 2.08 -7.17
CA GLU A 111 -25.40 3.23 -6.31
C GLU A 111 -25.13 2.95 -4.83
N LEU A 112 -24.99 1.67 -4.43
CA LEU A 112 -24.74 1.31 -3.05
C LEU A 112 -23.34 1.74 -2.56
N ASP A 113 -23.29 2.31 -1.35
CA ASP A 113 -22.04 2.50 -0.62
C ASP A 113 -21.77 1.29 0.29
N TYR A 114 -20.91 0.41 -0.17
CA TYR A 114 -20.55 -0.83 0.52
C TYR A 114 -19.81 -0.63 1.85
N ASN A 115 -19.33 0.57 2.15
CA ASN A 115 -18.70 0.89 3.44
C ASN A 115 -19.74 1.15 4.54
N SER A 116 -20.95 1.59 4.16
CA SER A 116 -22.01 1.99 5.09
C SER A 116 -23.14 0.96 5.23
N ILE A 117 -23.13 -0.12 4.45
CA ILE A 117 -24.22 -1.10 4.38
C ILE A 117 -24.04 -2.23 5.41
N GLN A 118 -25.17 -2.61 6.03
CA GLN A 118 -25.25 -3.83 6.81
C GLN A 118 -25.29 -5.05 5.90
N VAL A 119 -24.31 -5.94 6.05
CA VAL A 119 -24.27 -7.21 5.33
C VAL A 119 -25.12 -8.23 6.08
N SER A 120 -26.43 -8.04 6.04
CA SER A 120 -27.41 -8.89 6.69
C SER A 120 -28.19 -9.73 5.66
N LYS A 121 -29.43 -10.07 5.94
CA LYS A 121 -30.29 -10.89 5.10
C LYS A 121 -30.74 -10.13 3.84
N TRP A 122 -29.98 -10.21 2.76
CA TRP A 122 -30.31 -9.58 1.49
C TRP A 122 -31.35 -10.38 0.70
N THR A 123 -31.27 -11.72 0.80
CA THR A 123 -32.18 -12.66 0.13
C THR A 123 -32.84 -13.60 1.14
N ALA A 124 -33.85 -14.33 0.71
CA ALA A 124 -34.49 -15.38 1.55
C ALA A 124 -33.59 -16.61 1.75
N ASP A 125 -32.53 -16.75 0.98
CA ASP A 125 -31.65 -17.90 0.88
C ASP A 125 -30.43 -17.70 1.83
N ALA A 126 -30.30 -18.52 2.86
CA ALA A 126 -29.26 -18.36 3.87
C ALA A 126 -27.84 -18.57 3.29
N ASP A 127 -27.68 -19.59 2.44
CA ASP A 127 -26.38 -19.91 1.83
C ASP A 127 -25.89 -18.77 0.92
N LYS A 128 -26.81 -18.18 0.15
CA LYS A 128 -26.50 -17.03 -0.69
C LYS A 128 -26.15 -15.77 0.11
N ASN A 129 -26.82 -15.57 1.24
CA ASN A 129 -26.50 -14.44 2.11
C ASN A 129 -25.08 -14.55 2.68
N GLU A 130 -24.64 -15.77 3.03
CA GLU A 130 -23.24 -15.96 3.49
C GLU A 130 -22.23 -15.71 2.37
N LEU A 131 -22.52 -16.17 1.14
CA LEU A 131 -21.67 -15.86 -0.02
C LEU A 131 -21.62 -14.36 -0.33
N ILE A 132 -22.76 -13.67 -0.30
CA ILE A 132 -22.83 -12.20 -0.48
C ILE A 132 -21.98 -11.52 0.57
N LYS A 133 -22.10 -11.94 1.83
CA LYS A 133 -21.29 -11.40 2.93
C LYS A 133 -19.79 -11.60 2.70
N GLN A 134 -19.36 -12.79 2.31
CA GLN A 134 -17.95 -13.08 2.02
C GLN A 134 -17.42 -12.22 0.85
N VAL A 135 -18.21 -12.08 -0.22
CA VAL A 135 -17.82 -11.25 -1.38
C VAL A 135 -17.67 -9.77 -0.99
N ILE A 136 -18.60 -9.23 -0.20
CA ILE A 136 -18.54 -7.85 0.28
C ILE A 136 -17.35 -7.66 1.23
N LEU A 137 -17.12 -8.58 2.17
CA LEU A 137 -15.97 -8.50 3.08
C LEU A 137 -14.63 -8.53 2.33
N ASN A 138 -14.51 -9.38 1.31
CA ASN A 138 -13.33 -9.44 0.46
C ASN A 138 -13.13 -8.14 -0.33
N TYR A 139 -14.21 -7.55 -0.83
CA TYR A 139 -14.16 -6.23 -1.47
C TYR A 139 -13.67 -5.16 -0.51
N LEU A 140 -14.25 -5.07 0.69
CA LEU A 140 -13.87 -4.09 1.70
C LEU A 140 -12.40 -4.23 2.13
N LYS A 141 -11.91 -5.48 2.22
CA LYS A 141 -10.50 -5.74 2.50
C LYS A 141 -9.61 -5.19 1.37
N LYS A 142 -9.94 -5.51 0.12
CA LYS A 142 -9.19 -5.03 -1.05
C LYS A 142 -9.25 -3.51 -1.22
N TYR A 143 -10.41 -2.92 -0.97
CA TYR A 143 -10.59 -1.47 -0.97
C TYR A 143 -9.67 -0.78 0.05
N LYS A 144 -9.62 -1.30 1.28
CA LYS A 144 -8.72 -0.79 2.33
C LYS A 144 -7.24 -0.97 1.99
N GLU A 145 -6.87 -2.09 1.35
CA GLU A 145 -5.50 -2.34 0.88
C GLU A 145 -5.10 -1.29 -0.18
N LEU A 146 -5.96 -1.02 -1.17
CA LEU A 146 -5.72 0.00 -2.20
C LEU A 146 -5.65 1.42 -1.62
N ASP A 147 -6.56 1.78 -0.70
CA ASP A 147 -6.54 3.10 -0.05
C ASP A 147 -5.26 3.29 0.78
N ALA A 148 -4.84 2.26 1.52
CA ALA A 148 -3.60 2.29 2.28
C ALA A 148 -2.36 2.42 1.37
N GLU A 149 -2.36 1.73 0.22
CA GLU A 149 -1.28 1.83 -0.78
C GLU A 149 -1.22 3.24 -1.39
N LEU A 150 -2.37 3.83 -1.75
CA LEU A 150 -2.45 5.20 -2.24
C LEU A 150 -1.91 6.20 -1.21
N ARG A 151 -2.35 6.09 0.04
CA ARG A 151 -1.88 6.97 1.13
C ARG A 151 -0.37 6.84 1.33
N ARG A 152 0.16 5.61 1.29
CA ARG A 152 1.59 5.36 1.41
C ARG A 152 2.36 6.00 0.26
N LYS A 153 1.94 5.81 -1.00
CA LYS A 153 2.58 6.43 -2.17
C LYS A 153 2.55 7.96 -2.12
N LYS A 154 1.41 8.54 -1.70
CA LYS A 154 1.30 10.00 -1.50
C LYS A 154 2.24 10.49 -0.40
N PHE A 155 2.35 9.75 0.69
CA PHE A 155 3.26 10.07 1.79
C PHE A 155 4.72 10.02 1.33
N ASP A 156 5.12 8.96 0.63
CA ASP A 156 6.48 8.78 0.12
C ASP A 156 6.88 9.91 -0.84
N LEU A 157 5.95 10.36 -1.70
CA LEU A 157 6.17 11.50 -2.60
C LEU A 157 6.26 12.84 -1.87
N THR A 158 5.49 13.00 -0.79
CA THR A 158 5.36 14.29 -0.09
C THR A 158 6.46 14.49 0.94
N ILE A 159 6.80 13.47 1.70
CA ILE A 159 7.71 13.54 2.84
C ILE A 159 9.07 12.95 2.50
N GLY A 160 9.10 11.88 1.68
CA GLY A 160 10.29 11.09 1.41
C GLY A 160 10.68 10.23 2.60
N ASP A 161 11.79 9.51 2.46
CA ASP A 161 12.30 8.61 3.49
C ASP A 161 12.99 9.38 4.63
N GLU A 162 12.79 8.92 5.85
CA GLU A 162 13.54 9.42 7.01
C GLU A 162 14.96 8.85 6.99
N LEU A 163 15.90 9.70 6.59
CA LEU A 163 17.31 9.36 6.56
C LEU A 163 18.06 10.10 7.68
N PRO A 164 19.12 9.50 8.23
CA PRO A 164 19.98 10.16 9.21
C PRO A 164 20.50 11.51 8.71
N THR A 165 20.87 12.38 9.65
CA THR A 165 21.40 13.72 9.34
C THR A 165 22.65 13.62 8.48
N GLY A 166 22.70 14.38 7.38
CA GLY A 166 23.83 14.37 6.45
C GLY A 166 23.75 13.35 5.31
N ILE A 167 22.80 12.41 5.36
CA ILE A 167 22.57 11.44 4.28
C ILE A 167 21.45 11.94 3.36
N VAL A 168 21.74 12.03 2.06
CA VAL A 168 20.78 12.45 1.02
C VAL A 168 20.09 11.25 0.39
N GLN A 169 20.84 10.18 0.13
CA GLN A 169 20.35 8.93 -0.42
C GLN A 169 21.04 7.74 0.25
N MET A 170 20.33 6.65 0.39
CA MET A 170 20.86 5.40 0.91
C MET A 170 20.32 4.24 0.10
N ALA A 171 21.22 3.41 -0.42
CA ALA A 171 20.84 2.15 -1.05
C ALA A 171 21.20 0.98 -0.12
N LYS A 172 20.24 0.07 0.09
CA LYS A 172 20.48 -1.20 0.76
C LYS A 172 20.46 -2.31 -0.27
N VAL A 173 21.50 -3.12 -0.27
CA VAL A 173 21.61 -4.28 -1.14
C VAL A 173 21.71 -5.52 -0.26
N TYR A 174 20.71 -6.41 -0.37
CA TYR A 174 20.67 -7.65 0.38
C TYR A 174 21.33 -8.75 -0.43
N ILE A 175 22.39 -9.33 0.14
CA ILE A 175 23.20 -10.35 -0.53
C ILE A 175 23.12 -11.67 0.26
N ALA A 176 22.72 -12.76 -0.42
CA ALA A 176 22.73 -14.09 0.13
C ALA A 176 23.98 -14.87 -0.30
N LYS A 177 24.57 -15.58 0.63
CA LYS A 177 25.66 -16.51 0.39
C LYS A 177 25.39 -17.81 1.14
N LYS A 178 25.42 -18.93 0.42
CA LYS A 178 25.36 -20.27 1.03
C LYS A 178 26.76 -20.68 1.48
N ARG A 179 26.90 -21.04 2.76
CA ARG A 179 28.14 -21.53 3.33
C ARG A 179 27.90 -22.90 3.95
N LYS A 180 28.86 -23.81 3.80
CA LYS A 180 28.85 -25.09 4.52
C LYS A 180 29.35 -24.85 5.94
N ILE A 181 28.67 -25.44 6.91
CA ILE A 181 29.08 -25.44 8.32
C ILE A 181 30.23 -26.38 8.48
N GLN A 182 31.25 -25.96 9.23
CA GLN A 182 32.44 -26.76 9.56
C GLN A 182 32.60 -26.89 11.06
N VAL A 183 33.34 -27.87 11.49
CA VAL A 183 33.68 -28.06 12.90
C VAL A 183 34.47 -26.86 13.40
N GLY A 184 34.04 -26.24 14.51
CA GLY A 184 34.64 -25.05 15.08
C GLY A 184 33.87 -23.76 14.74
N ASP A 185 32.81 -23.82 13.91
CA ASP A 185 31.97 -22.65 13.62
C ASP A 185 31.13 -22.33 14.86
N LYS A 186 31.07 -21.02 15.19
CA LYS A 186 30.26 -20.52 16.29
C LYS A 186 28.78 -20.50 15.90
N MET A 187 27.93 -21.13 16.65
CA MET A 187 26.51 -21.25 16.43
C MET A 187 25.71 -20.57 17.53
N ALA A 188 24.52 -20.06 17.21
CA ALA A 188 23.59 -19.52 18.19
C ALA A 188 22.13 -19.82 17.81
N GLY A 189 21.30 -20.07 18.81
CA GLY A 189 19.86 -20.16 18.64
C GLY A 189 19.20 -18.77 18.55
N ARG A 190 17.90 -18.76 18.22
CA ARG A 190 17.11 -17.52 18.09
C ARG A 190 17.03 -16.69 19.37
N HIS A 191 17.20 -17.32 20.53
CA HIS A 191 17.13 -16.67 21.85
C HIS A 191 18.51 -16.31 22.42
N GLY A 192 19.56 -16.31 21.60
CA GLY A 192 20.90 -15.92 22.02
C GLY A 192 21.68 -17.02 22.78
N ASN A 193 21.14 -18.21 22.90
CA ASN A 193 21.87 -19.38 23.39
C ASN A 193 22.94 -19.77 22.37
N LYS A 194 24.19 -19.60 22.75
CA LYS A 194 25.38 -19.91 21.91
C LYS A 194 26.08 -21.19 22.45
N GLY A 195 26.48 -22.03 21.52
CA GLY A 195 27.23 -23.23 21.77
C GLY A 195 28.50 -23.27 20.94
#